data_eaa6099c9541789c124775ec852ebdf7
#
_entry.id   eaa6099c9541789c124775ec852ebdf7
#
_cell.length_a   1.000
_cell.length_b   1.000
_cell.length_c   1.000
_cell.angle_alpha   90.00
_cell.angle_beta   90.00
_cell.angle_gamma   90.00
#
_symmetry.space_group_name_H-M   'P 1'
#
loop_
_entity.id
_entity.type
_entity.pdbx_description
1 polymer ?
#
loop_
_entity_poly.entity_id
_entity_poly.type
_entity_poly.pdbx_seq_one_letter_code
_entity_poly.pdbx_strand_id
1 'polypeptide(L)'
;MEYLKNSRWIDLLEEEDLAFIKRFILVSGSLKDLATAYHVTYPTLRLRLDRLIAKITVFDSQNIEDDYECILRASFAEGKLDAATFKQLLRAYNQQKEESP
;
A
#
# COMPACT_ATOMS: atom_id res chain seq x y z
N MET A 1 2.74 8.43 -18.13
CA MET A 1 4.05 7.82 -18.06
C MET A 1 3.93 6.33 -18.24
N GLU A 2 4.66 5.88 -19.20
CA GLU A 2 4.59 4.49 -19.59
C GLU A 2 4.95 3.53 -18.46
N TYR A 3 5.97 3.88 -17.69
CA TYR A 3 6.41 2.98 -16.65
C TYR A 3 5.38 2.81 -15.54
N LEU A 4 4.47 3.76 -15.35
CA LEU A 4 3.43 3.61 -14.34
C LEU A 4 2.42 2.53 -14.71
N LYS A 5 2.14 2.37 -16.00
CA LYS A 5 1.24 1.32 -16.45
C LYS A 5 1.83 -0.06 -16.30
N ASN A 6 3.14 -0.16 -16.40
CA ASN A 6 3.84 -1.43 -16.35
C ASN A 6 4.59 -1.62 -15.05
N SER A 7 4.39 -0.73 -14.10
CA SER A 7 5.09 -0.81 -12.83
C SER A 7 4.58 -1.98 -12.00
N ARG A 8 5.52 -2.70 -11.42
CA ARG A 8 5.18 -3.74 -10.48
C ARG A 8 4.89 -3.08 -9.14
N TRP A 9 4.19 -3.82 -8.26
CA TRP A 9 3.90 -3.29 -6.93
C TRP A 9 5.15 -2.82 -6.20
N ILE A 10 6.27 -3.52 -6.40
CA ILE A 10 7.52 -3.20 -5.72
C ILE A 10 8.05 -1.82 -6.13
N ASP A 11 7.78 -1.41 -7.35
CA ASP A 11 8.24 -0.12 -7.85
C ASP A 11 7.44 1.04 -7.29
N LEU A 12 6.27 0.75 -6.74
CA LEU A 12 5.38 1.76 -6.17
C LEU A 12 5.58 1.93 -4.67
N LEU A 13 6.39 1.10 -4.05
CA LEU A 13 6.68 1.21 -2.63
C LEU A 13 7.73 2.28 -2.37
N GLU A 14 7.66 2.86 -1.18
CA GLU A 14 8.66 3.81 -0.74
C GLU A 14 9.89 3.08 -0.25
N GLU A 15 11.00 3.78 -0.16
CA GLU A 15 12.25 3.18 0.30
C GLU A 15 12.12 2.58 1.69
N GLU A 16 11.34 3.21 2.54
CA GLU A 16 11.09 2.72 3.88
C GLU A 16 10.40 1.37 3.87
N ASP A 17 9.46 1.19 2.94
CA ASP A 17 8.78 -0.09 2.76
C ASP A 17 9.74 -1.16 2.28
N LEU A 18 10.59 -0.81 1.34
CA LEU A 18 11.57 -1.75 0.81
C LEU A 18 12.58 -2.17 1.87
N ALA A 19 12.99 -1.23 2.72
CA ALA A 19 13.88 -1.53 3.82
C ALA A 19 13.22 -2.49 4.81
N PHE A 20 11.94 -2.29 5.07
CA PHE A 20 11.18 -3.18 5.96
C PHE A 20 11.15 -4.60 5.39
N ILE A 21 10.85 -4.74 4.11
CA ILE A 21 10.80 -6.04 3.45
C ILE A 21 12.17 -6.72 3.52
N LYS A 22 13.21 -5.98 3.24
CA LYS A 22 14.56 -6.51 3.28
C LYS A 22 14.91 -7.06 4.66
N ARG A 23 14.62 -6.27 5.69
CA ARG A 23 14.91 -6.69 7.06
C ARG A 23 14.08 -7.89 7.49
N PHE A 24 12.83 -7.92 7.05
CA PHE A 24 11.95 -9.05 7.33
C PHE A 24 12.55 -10.35 6.77
N ILE A 25 13.04 -10.28 5.55
CA ILE A 25 13.66 -11.44 4.91
C ILE A 25 14.95 -11.82 5.63
N LEU A 26 15.75 -10.83 6.02
CA LEU A 26 17.03 -11.09 6.68
C LEU A 26 16.87 -11.75 8.05
N VAL A 27 15.74 -11.54 8.72
CA VAL A 27 15.46 -12.24 9.98
C VAL A 27 14.62 -13.48 9.75
N SER A 28 14.60 -13.96 8.50
CA SER A 28 13.91 -15.20 8.10
C SER A 28 12.42 -15.18 8.45
N GLY A 29 11.79 -14.03 8.35
CA GLY A 29 10.37 -13.89 8.59
C GLY A 29 9.97 -13.88 10.06
N SER A 30 10.91 -13.75 10.97
CA SER A 30 10.60 -13.68 12.41
C SER A 30 10.14 -12.28 12.79
N LEU A 31 8.85 -12.14 13.08
CA LEU A 31 8.32 -10.85 13.51
C LEU A 31 8.85 -10.44 14.87
N LYS A 32 9.12 -11.40 15.73
CA LYS A 32 9.72 -11.12 17.04
C LYS A 32 11.10 -10.49 16.88
N ASP A 33 11.92 -11.09 16.04
CA ASP A 33 13.26 -10.58 15.81
C ASP A 33 13.23 -9.23 15.11
N LEU A 34 12.28 -9.06 14.21
CA LEU A 34 12.14 -7.79 13.52
C LEU A 34 11.70 -6.67 14.46
N ALA A 35 10.78 -6.98 15.38
CA ALA A 35 10.36 -6.01 16.39
C ALA A 35 11.56 -5.58 17.24
N THR A 36 12.39 -6.52 17.62
CA THR A 36 13.60 -6.23 18.39
C THR A 36 14.53 -5.33 17.58
N ALA A 37 14.72 -5.63 16.30
CA ALA A 37 15.61 -4.86 15.44
C ALA A 37 15.13 -3.41 15.30
N TYR A 38 13.81 -3.19 15.26
CA TYR A 38 13.23 -1.85 15.16
C TYR A 38 13.01 -1.18 16.51
N HIS A 39 13.29 -1.86 17.60
CA HIS A 39 13.06 -1.34 18.95
C HIS A 39 11.61 -0.95 19.19
N VAL A 40 10.69 -1.78 18.72
CA VAL A 40 9.25 -1.56 18.90
C VAL A 40 8.63 -2.83 19.49
N THR A 41 7.39 -2.70 19.98
CA THR A 41 6.66 -3.86 20.48
C THR A 41 6.14 -4.70 19.33
N TYR A 42 5.84 -5.96 19.62
CA TYR A 42 5.27 -6.85 18.61
C TYR A 42 3.97 -6.30 18.02
N PRO A 43 2.99 -5.84 18.83
CA PRO A 43 1.76 -5.29 18.25
C PRO A 43 2.00 -4.10 17.33
N THR A 44 2.95 -3.24 17.66
CA THR A 44 3.28 -2.09 16.81
C THR A 44 3.87 -2.56 15.48
N LEU A 45 4.76 -3.53 15.54
CA LEU A 45 5.34 -4.07 14.32
C LEU A 45 4.29 -4.78 13.47
N ARG A 46 3.42 -5.55 14.11
CA ARG A 46 2.36 -6.27 13.42
C ARG A 46 1.44 -5.31 12.67
N LEU A 47 1.11 -4.19 13.30
CA LEU A 47 0.29 -3.18 12.65
C LEU A 47 0.99 -2.62 11.39
N ARG A 48 2.28 -2.38 11.51
CA ARG A 48 3.06 -1.89 10.38
C ARG A 48 3.09 -2.91 9.24
N LEU A 49 3.25 -4.18 9.58
CA LEU A 49 3.22 -5.26 8.59
C LEU A 49 1.85 -5.34 7.92
N ASP A 50 0.78 -5.24 8.70
CA ASP A 50 -0.57 -5.30 8.14
C ASP A 50 -0.82 -4.16 7.16
N ARG A 51 -0.31 -2.97 7.46
CA ARG A 51 -0.43 -1.82 6.57
C ARG A 51 0.35 -2.03 5.28
N LEU A 52 1.52 -2.63 5.38
CA LEU A 52 2.33 -2.94 4.21
C LEU A 52 1.65 -3.99 3.34
N ILE A 53 1.07 -5.01 3.96
CA ILE A 53 0.32 -6.04 3.24
C ILE A 53 -0.83 -5.40 2.46
N ALA A 54 -1.59 -4.51 3.11
CA ALA A 54 -2.70 -3.83 2.46
C ALA A 54 -2.20 -2.98 1.28
N LYS A 55 -1.09 -2.29 1.47
CA LYS A 55 -0.51 -1.45 0.44
C LYS A 55 -0.07 -2.28 -0.77
N ILE A 56 0.61 -3.40 -0.52
CA ILE A 56 1.05 -4.29 -1.58
C ILE A 56 -0.16 -4.86 -2.32
N THR A 57 -1.18 -5.26 -1.59
CA THR A 57 -2.38 -5.83 -2.19
C THR A 57 -3.02 -4.84 -3.17
N VAL A 58 -3.07 -3.57 -2.79
CA VAL A 58 -3.61 -2.53 -3.66
C VAL A 58 -2.76 -2.35 -4.90
N PHE A 59 -1.44 -2.25 -4.73
CA PHE A 59 -0.55 -2.01 -5.85
C PHE A 59 -0.41 -3.21 -6.77
N ASP A 60 -0.58 -4.40 -6.22
CA ASP A 60 -0.45 -5.64 -7.01
C ASP A 60 -1.75 -6.01 -7.70
N SER A 61 -2.85 -5.36 -7.35
CA SER A 61 -4.08 -5.60 -8.07
C SER A 61 -3.84 -5.15 -9.51
N GLN A 62 -4.17 -6.01 -10.43
CA GLN A 62 -3.96 -5.70 -11.83
C GLN A 62 -4.73 -4.43 -12.14
N ASN A 63 -4.45 -3.81 -13.23
CA ASN A 63 -5.11 -2.59 -13.62
C ASN A 63 -4.66 -1.37 -12.84
N ILE A 64 -3.35 -1.18 -12.82
CA ILE A 64 -2.83 0.11 -12.43
C ILE A 64 -2.91 1.02 -13.67
N GLU A 65 -4.02 0.93 -14.36
CA GLU A 65 -4.26 1.79 -15.50
C GLU A 65 -4.66 3.18 -15.05
N ASP A 66 -5.11 3.23 -13.81
CA ASP A 66 -5.73 4.40 -13.26
C ASP A 66 -4.94 4.87 -12.06
N ASP A 67 -4.10 5.86 -12.27
CA ASP A 67 -3.24 6.39 -11.22
C ASP A 67 -4.02 6.98 -10.06
N TYR A 68 -5.14 7.64 -10.38
CA TYR A 68 -5.94 8.28 -9.35
C TYR A 68 -6.54 7.25 -8.39
N GLU A 69 -7.12 6.21 -8.93
CA GLU A 69 -7.69 5.16 -8.12
C GLU A 69 -6.62 4.46 -7.29
N CYS A 70 -5.46 4.22 -7.88
CA CYS A 70 -4.35 3.61 -7.20
C CYS A 70 -3.91 4.45 -6.00
N ILE A 71 -3.79 5.75 -6.19
CA ILE A 71 -3.41 6.65 -5.12
C ILE A 71 -4.45 6.67 -4.00
N LEU A 72 -5.73 6.67 -4.37
CA LEU A 72 -6.81 6.64 -3.38
C LEU A 72 -6.74 5.39 -2.52
N ARG A 73 -6.58 4.24 -3.17
CA ARG A 73 -6.54 2.97 -2.45
C ARG A 73 -5.31 2.87 -1.56
N ALA A 74 -4.18 3.34 -2.05
CA ALA A 74 -2.95 3.34 -1.26
C ALA A 74 -3.09 4.26 -0.04
N SER A 75 -3.68 5.44 -0.21
CA SER A 75 -3.88 6.37 0.89
C SER A 75 -4.80 5.80 1.95
N PHE A 76 -5.84 5.08 1.53
CA PHE A 76 -6.72 4.41 2.46
C PHE A 76 -5.99 3.30 3.22
N ALA A 77 -5.22 2.49 2.49
CA ALA A 77 -4.48 1.39 3.09
C ALA A 77 -3.45 1.88 4.11
N GLU A 78 -2.87 3.04 3.88
CA GLU A 78 -1.91 3.63 4.80
C GLU A 78 -2.56 4.34 5.99
N GLY A 79 -3.89 4.44 6.01
CA GLY A 79 -4.59 5.10 7.08
C GLY A 79 -4.66 6.61 6.95
N LYS A 80 -4.34 7.14 5.79
CA LYS A 80 -4.43 8.60 5.54
C LYS A 80 -5.85 9.04 5.24
N LEU A 81 -6.70 8.11 4.80
CA LEU A 81 -8.11 8.37 4.54
C LEU A 81 -8.96 7.44 5.38
N ASP A 82 -10.05 7.94 5.92
CA ASP A 82 -11.00 7.06 6.60
C ASP A 82 -11.89 6.37 5.56
N ALA A 83 -12.62 5.34 5.99
CA ALA A 83 -13.43 4.54 5.08
C ALA A 83 -14.51 5.37 4.39
N ALA A 84 -15.14 6.28 5.13
CA ALA A 84 -16.23 7.11 4.56
C ALA A 84 -15.69 8.03 3.47
N THR A 85 -14.57 8.69 3.75
CA THR A 85 -13.93 9.59 2.78
C THR A 85 -13.47 8.83 1.57
N PHE A 86 -12.84 7.66 1.79
CA PHE A 86 -12.38 6.83 0.69
C PHE A 86 -13.53 6.42 -0.23
N LYS A 87 -14.63 5.96 0.34
CA LYS A 87 -15.79 5.54 -0.44
C LYS A 87 -16.39 6.70 -1.21
N GLN A 88 -16.44 7.87 -0.60
CA GLN A 88 -16.98 9.06 -1.24
C GLN A 88 -16.14 9.47 -2.44
N LEU A 89 -14.82 9.49 -2.27
CA LEU A 89 -13.92 9.88 -3.34
C LEU A 89 -13.92 8.87 -4.48
N LEU A 90 -13.93 7.59 -4.13
CA LEU A 90 -13.96 6.53 -5.13
C LEU A 90 -15.25 6.56 -5.94
N ARG A 91 -16.37 6.75 -5.25
CA ARG A 91 -17.65 6.82 -5.92
C ARG A 91 -17.72 8.01 -6.88
N ALA A 92 -17.29 9.18 -6.43
CA ALA A 92 -17.27 10.36 -7.27
C ALA A 92 -16.40 10.16 -8.50
N TYR A 93 -15.24 9.55 -8.31
CA TYR A 93 -14.32 9.30 -9.39
C TYR A 93 -14.90 8.31 -10.40
N ASN A 94 -15.47 7.21 -9.92
CA ASN A 94 -16.06 6.20 -10.79
C ASN A 94 -17.26 6.75 -11.56
N GLN A 95 -18.05 7.59 -10.91
CA GLN A 95 -19.20 8.21 -11.54
C GLN A 95 -18.76 9.13 -12.67
N GLN A 96 -17.74 9.93 -12.44
CA GLN A 96 -17.19 10.81 -13.46
C GLN A 96 -16.62 10.00 -14.62
N LYS A 97 -15.96 8.90 -14.30
CA LYS A 97 -15.38 8.02 -15.30
C LYS A 97 -16.44 7.39 -16.20
N GLU A 98 -17.57 7.00 -15.60
CA GLU A 98 -18.67 6.41 -16.36
C GLU A 98 -19.34 7.43 -17.27
N GLU A 99 -19.35 8.70 -16.90
CA GLU A 99 -19.95 9.76 -17.69
C GLU A 99 -19.03 10.19 -18.84
N SER A 100 -17.78 9.82 -18.79
CA SER A 100 -16.84 10.18 -19.86
C SER A 100 -17.07 9.29 -21.06
N PRO A 101 -17.14 9.88 -22.26
CA PRO A 101 -17.33 9.11 -23.47
C PRO A 101 -16.14 8.23 -23.80
#